data_6a1d3ba69d45981e280976d5cf69f139
#
_entry.id   6a1d3ba69d45981e280976d5cf69f139
#
_cell.length_a   1.000
_cell.length_b   1.000
_cell.length_c   1.000
_cell.angle_alpha   90.00
_cell.angle_beta   90.00
_cell.angle_gamma   90.00
#
_symmetry.space_group_name_H-M   'P 1'
#
loop_
_entity.id
_entity.type
_entity.pdbx_description
1 polymer ?
#
loop_
_entity_poly.entity_id
_entity_poly.type
_entity_poly.pdbx_seq_one_letter_code
_entity_poly.pdbx_strand_id
1 'polypeptide(L)'
;QMMKVFMDLSDEYNSLKIIAIGAVDTGRQVVQYDSEMKNRVAEIRVDVMTDDELLSIITKGEEALNIEIPETLRRFVVIHANGLPATCHHICLKMCRSAGILNTCPERVGVTKAHCESGLSRYVEECSDSIKLVFDNALRDRRKSKYQQPSLILYALTFFDTHGASRQNILSRIRLTDKDFPETSLKTLLSKLVSVEYSEILRYDANSAKYSFADPVYKAYAMARLKHERAGGSKQG
;
A
#
# COMPACT_ATOMS: atom_id res chain seq x y z
N GLN A 1 0.28 21.40 -19.48
CA GLN A 1 0.38 21.19 -20.95
C GLN A 1 -0.62 20.13 -21.45
N MET A 2 -0.65 18.92 -20.88
CA MET A 2 -1.52 17.81 -21.33
C MET A 2 -3.02 18.14 -21.24
N MET A 3 -3.47 18.81 -20.18
CA MET A 3 -4.87 19.18 -20.00
C MET A 3 -5.35 20.20 -21.03
N LYS A 4 -4.48 21.10 -21.49
CA LYS A 4 -4.82 22.05 -22.58
C LYS A 4 -5.07 21.32 -23.89
N VAL A 5 -4.27 20.31 -24.21
CA VAL A 5 -4.49 19.45 -25.38
C VAL A 5 -5.84 18.73 -25.29
N PHE A 6 -6.25 18.28 -24.10
CA PHE A 6 -7.55 17.64 -23.92
C PHE A 6 -8.71 18.61 -24.13
N MET A 7 -8.55 19.87 -23.72
CA MET A 7 -9.54 20.91 -23.97
C MET A 7 -9.67 21.21 -25.47
N ASP A 8 -8.54 21.47 -26.12
CA ASP A 8 -8.49 21.78 -27.55
C ASP A 8 -9.14 20.65 -28.38
N LEU A 9 -8.85 19.39 -28.07
CA LEU A 9 -9.43 18.22 -28.71
C LEU A 9 -10.96 18.10 -28.43
N SER A 10 -11.39 18.38 -27.21
CA SER A 10 -12.82 18.32 -26.85
C SER A 10 -13.62 19.44 -27.50
N ASP A 11 -13.02 20.60 -27.73
CA ASP A 11 -13.63 21.75 -28.39
C ASP A 11 -13.70 21.54 -29.91
N GLU A 12 -12.67 20.90 -30.50
CA GLU A 12 -12.64 20.59 -31.92
C GLU A 12 -13.59 19.43 -32.28
N TYR A 13 -13.72 18.43 -31.40
CA TYR A 13 -14.50 17.22 -31.64
C TYR A 13 -15.60 17.04 -30.58
N ASN A 14 -16.79 17.60 -30.79
CA ASN A 14 -17.91 17.57 -29.83
C ASN A 14 -18.37 16.18 -29.38
N SER A 15 -18.12 15.14 -30.17
CA SER A 15 -18.41 13.74 -29.83
C SER A 15 -17.35 13.06 -28.97
N LEU A 16 -16.15 13.67 -28.85
CA LEU A 16 -15.05 13.11 -28.09
C LEU A 16 -15.28 13.31 -26.58
N LYS A 17 -15.18 12.23 -25.84
CA LYS A 17 -15.17 12.24 -24.37
C LYS A 17 -13.82 11.72 -23.90
N ILE A 18 -13.13 12.50 -23.08
CA ILE A 18 -11.80 12.16 -22.57
C ILE A 18 -11.91 11.79 -21.09
N ILE A 19 -11.37 10.62 -20.73
CA ILE A 19 -11.27 10.17 -19.35
C ILE A 19 -9.78 10.10 -19.00
N ALA A 20 -9.36 10.95 -18.06
CA ALA A 20 -8.01 10.92 -17.53
C ALA A 20 -8.02 10.12 -16.21
N ILE A 21 -7.20 9.07 -16.13
CA ILE A 21 -7.07 8.23 -14.93
C ILE A 21 -5.70 8.50 -14.31
N GLY A 22 -5.69 8.79 -13.02
CA GLY A 22 -4.45 9.07 -12.29
C GLY A 22 -4.55 8.70 -10.82
N ALA A 23 -3.44 8.33 -10.21
CA ALA A 23 -3.33 8.11 -8.78
C ALA A 23 -2.97 9.43 -8.08
N VAL A 24 -3.97 10.28 -7.85
CA VAL A 24 -3.82 11.56 -7.15
C VAL A 24 -4.84 11.65 -6.03
N ASP A 25 -4.50 12.33 -4.94
CA ASP A 25 -5.38 12.46 -3.78
C ASP A 25 -6.62 13.29 -4.05
N THR A 26 -6.52 14.24 -4.96
CA THR A 26 -7.65 15.06 -5.40
C THR A 26 -7.46 15.46 -6.86
N GLY A 27 -8.52 15.39 -7.66
CA GLY A 27 -8.53 15.95 -9.03
C GLY A 27 -8.20 17.44 -9.06
N ARG A 28 -8.34 18.13 -7.92
CA ARG A 28 -7.92 19.52 -7.73
C ARG A 28 -6.45 19.74 -8.06
N GLN A 29 -5.56 18.78 -7.79
CA GLN A 29 -4.15 18.91 -8.12
C GLN A 29 -3.90 18.92 -9.62
N VAL A 30 -4.76 18.28 -10.41
CA VAL A 30 -4.69 18.27 -11.87
C VAL A 30 -5.27 19.55 -12.48
N VAL A 31 -6.31 20.11 -11.84
CA VAL A 31 -7.09 21.27 -12.31
C VAL A 31 -6.62 22.59 -11.69
N GLN A 32 -5.76 22.54 -10.68
CA GLN A 32 -5.36 23.69 -9.86
C GLN A 32 -4.64 24.80 -10.64
N TYR A 33 -4.11 24.48 -11.82
CA TYR A 33 -3.31 25.38 -12.66
C TYR A 33 -4.10 26.07 -13.78
N ASP A 34 -5.41 25.74 -13.96
CA ASP A 34 -6.21 26.35 -15.04
C ASP A 34 -7.63 26.61 -14.58
N SER A 35 -7.99 27.90 -14.50
CA SER A 35 -9.33 28.34 -14.06
C SER A 35 -10.44 27.97 -15.05
N GLU A 36 -10.12 27.81 -16.33
CA GLU A 36 -11.08 27.44 -17.38
C GLU A 36 -11.49 25.97 -17.27
N MET A 37 -10.64 25.13 -16.69
CA MET A 37 -10.92 23.71 -16.49
C MET A 37 -11.97 23.43 -15.44
N LYS A 38 -12.19 24.33 -14.47
CA LYS A 38 -13.08 24.09 -13.32
C LYS A 38 -14.52 23.71 -13.68
N ASN A 39 -15.00 24.22 -14.82
CA ASN A 39 -16.37 24.00 -15.27
C ASN A 39 -16.49 22.90 -16.34
N ARG A 40 -15.36 22.31 -16.78
CA ARG A 40 -15.32 21.34 -17.88
C ARG A 40 -14.93 19.93 -17.42
N VAL A 41 -14.50 19.77 -16.17
CA VAL A 41 -14.06 18.50 -15.62
C VAL A 41 -15.01 18.01 -14.55
N ALA A 42 -15.50 16.79 -14.72
CA ALA A 42 -16.17 16.03 -13.66
C ALA A 42 -15.16 15.13 -12.97
N GLU A 43 -14.99 15.29 -11.66
CA GLU A 43 -14.10 14.44 -10.87
C GLU A 43 -14.87 13.20 -10.40
N ILE A 44 -14.36 12.02 -10.76
CA ILE A 44 -14.86 10.74 -10.25
C ILE A 44 -13.77 10.18 -9.34
N ARG A 45 -14.05 10.19 -8.05
CA ARG A 45 -13.14 9.59 -7.07
C ARG A 45 -13.40 8.10 -6.95
N VAL A 46 -12.36 7.30 -7.10
CA VAL A 46 -12.37 5.86 -6.87
C VAL A 46 -11.53 5.60 -5.62
N ASP A 47 -12.20 5.33 -4.51
CA ASP A 47 -11.54 5.00 -3.25
C ASP A 47 -11.05 3.54 -3.27
N VAL A 48 -10.14 3.21 -2.34
CA VAL A 48 -9.76 1.81 -2.09
C VAL A 48 -10.97 1.04 -1.54
N MET A 49 -11.01 -0.27 -1.78
CA MET A 49 -12.09 -1.14 -1.29
C MET A 49 -12.11 -1.21 0.23
N THR A 50 -13.31 -1.34 0.78
CA THR A 50 -13.54 -1.64 2.19
C THR A 50 -13.13 -3.09 2.54
N ASP A 51 -12.98 -3.37 3.83
CA ASP A 51 -12.69 -4.73 4.29
C ASP A 51 -13.78 -5.73 3.89
N ASP A 52 -15.05 -5.34 3.92
CA ASP A 52 -16.19 -6.19 3.52
C ASP A 52 -16.19 -6.50 2.03
N GLU A 53 -15.84 -5.52 1.18
CA GLU A 53 -15.70 -5.74 -0.25
C GLU A 53 -14.54 -6.70 -0.56
N LEU A 54 -13.41 -6.58 0.13
CA LEU A 54 -12.29 -7.53 0.00
C LEU A 54 -12.66 -8.93 0.52
N LEU A 55 -13.40 -9.03 1.63
CA LEU A 55 -13.93 -10.30 2.14
C LEU A 55 -14.86 -10.95 1.11
N SER A 56 -15.69 -10.17 0.43
CA SER A 56 -16.56 -10.68 -0.65
C SER A 56 -15.77 -11.27 -1.81
N ILE A 57 -14.61 -10.68 -2.18
CA ILE A 57 -13.71 -11.26 -3.19
C ILE A 57 -13.22 -12.63 -2.74
N ILE A 58 -12.75 -12.73 -1.49
CA ILE A 58 -12.21 -13.97 -0.93
C ILE A 58 -13.30 -15.04 -0.89
N THR A 59 -14.50 -14.73 -0.38
CA THR A 59 -15.62 -15.68 -0.26
C THR A 59 -16.06 -16.21 -1.64
N LYS A 60 -16.17 -15.34 -2.64
CA LYS A 60 -16.47 -15.77 -4.02
C LYS A 60 -15.38 -16.70 -4.59
N GLY A 61 -14.12 -16.43 -4.24
CA GLY A 61 -13.01 -17.30 -4.61
C GLY A 61 -13.07 -18.67 -3.92
N GLU A 62 -13.47 -18.73 -2.65
CA GLU A 62 -13.69 -19.98 -1.91
C GLU A 62 -14.77 -20.82 -2.55
N GLU A 63 -15.90 -20.21 -2.89
CA GLU A 63 -17.01 -20.88 -3.57
C GLU A 63 -16.59 -21.42 -4.95
N ALA A 64 -15.91 -20.59 -5.74
CA ALA A 64 -15.47 -20.98 -7.09
C ALA A 64 -14.44 -22.11 -7.10
N LEU A 65 -13.57 -22.18 -6.09
CA LEU A 65 -12.52 -23.18 -5.98
C LEU A 65 -12.90 -24.40 -5.11
N ASN A 66 -14.06 -24.37 -4.45
CA ASN A 66 -14.49 -25.36 -3.45
C ASN A 66 -13.46 -25.54 -2.33
N ILE A 67 -13.05 -24.42 -1.73
CA ILE A 67 -12.07 -24.40 -0.64
C ILE A 67 -12.63 -23.74 0.61
N GLU A 68 -11.93 -23.87 1.72
CA GLU A 68 -12.27 -23.20 2.97
C GLU A 68 -11.05 -22.46 3.53
N ILE A 69 -11.22 -21.15 3.73
CA ILE A 69 -10.23 -20.27 4.36
C ILE A 69 -10.76 -19.86 5.72
N PRO A 70 -10.10 -20.24 6.84
CA PRO A 70 -10.51 -19.80 8.19
C PRO A 70 -10.64 -18.27 8.27
N GLU A 71 -11.61 -17.79 9.04
CA GLU A 71 -11.91 -16.35 9.19
C GLU A 71 -10.67 -15.54 9.59
N THR A 72 -9.83 -16.07 10.45
CA THR A 72 -8.57 -15.42 10.87
C THR A 72 -7.61 -15.22 9.71
N LEU A 73 -7.60 -16.13 8.74
CA LEU A 73 -6.75 -16.03 7.55
C LEU A 73 -7.37 -15.11 6.49
N ARG A 74 -8.70 -15.08 6.35
CA ARG A 74 -9.38 -14.10 5.50
C ARG A 74 -9.04 -12.69 5.96
N ARG A 75 -9.18 -12.39 7.27
CA ARG A 75 -8.81 -11.09 7.85
C ARG A 75 -7.32 -10.77 7.68
N PHE A 76 -6.47 -11.78 7.79
CA PHE A 76 -5.04 -11.60 7.51
C PHE A 76 -4.80 -11.12 6.07
N VAL A 77 -5.46 -11.73 5.08
CA VAL A 77 -5.36 -11.31 3.66
C VAL A 77 -5.90 -9.89 3.48
N VAL A 78 -7.09 -9.59 4.01
CA VAL A 78 -7.72 -8.26 3.92
C VAL A 78 -6.81 -7.17 4.46
N ILE A 79 -6.24 -7.36 5.65
CA ILE A 79 -5.31 -6.42 6.27
C ILE A 79 -4.10 -6.16 5.36
N HIS A 80 -3.50 -7.22 4.77
CA HIS A 80 -2.32 -7.07 3.92
C HIS A 80 -2.65 -6.53 2.52
N ALA A 81 -3.88 -6.76 2.05
CA ALA A 81 -4.36 -6.18 0.80
C ALA A 81 -4.56 -4.66 0.88
N ASN A 82 -4.81 -4.12 2.08
CA ASN A 82 -4.91 -2.68 2.34
C ASN A 82 -5.87 -1.96 1.36
N GLY A 83 -7.05 -2.53 1.13
CA GLY A 83 -8.06 -1.97 0.22
C GLY A 83 -7.77 -2.18 -1.27
N LEU A 84 -6.70 -2.90 -1.64
CA LEU A 84 -6.32 -3.12 -3.02
C LEU A 84 -6.78 -4.50 -3.51
N PRO A 85 -7.79 -4.59 -4.42
CA PRO A 85 -8.30 -5.87 -4.93
C PRO A 85 -7.22 -6.66 -5.65
N ALA A 86 -6.34 -6.01 -6.43
CA ALA A 86 -5.24 -6.68 -7.11
C ALA A 86 -4.28 -7.38 -6.13
N THR A 87 -3.95 -6.72 -5.02
CA THR A 87 -3.12 -7.31 -3.96
C THR A 87 -3.83 -8.47 -3.27
N CYS A 88 -5.14 -8.34 -2.99
CA CYS A 88 -5.97 -9.41 -2.43
C CYS A 88 -5.93 -10.65 -3.33
N HIS A 89 -6.23 -10.49 -4.61
CA HIS A 89 -6.16 -11.59 -5.60
C HIS A 89 -4.76 -12.22 -5.66
N HIS A 90 -3.71 -11.41 -5.65
CA HIS A 90 -2.34 -11.90 -5.76
C HIS A 90 -1.96 -12.75 -4.55
N ILE A 91 -2.25 -12.29 -3.33
CA ILE A 91 -1.99 -13.05 -2.10
C ILE A 91 -2.80 -14.35 -2.11
N CYS A 92 -4.10 -14.31 -2.43
CA CYS A 92 -4.96 -15.49 -2.52
C CYS A 92 -4.45 -16.50 -3.55
N LEU A 93 -4.05 -16.05 -4.74
CA LEU A 93 -3.48 -16.91 -5.77
C LEU A 93 -2.22 -17.63 -5.30
N LYS A 94 -1.30 -16.91 -4.63
CA LYS A 94 -0.07 -17.51 -4.10
C LYS A 94 -0.36 -18.47 -2.95
N MET A 95 -1.33 -18.16 -2.12
CA MET A 95 -1.79 -19.02 -1.03
C MET A 95 -2.38 -20.33 -1.59
N CYS A 96 -3.27 -20.26 -2.59
CA CYS A 96 -3.82 -21.43 -3.25
C CYS A 96 -2.73 -22.28 -3.91
N ARG A 97 -1.81 -21.66 -4.65
CA ARG A 97 -0.67 -22.38 -5.24
C ARG A 97 0.22 -23.05 -4.19
N SER A 98 0.42 -22.43 -3.04
CA SER A 98 1.17 -23.03 -1.93
C SER A 98 0.45 -24.25 -1.33
N ALA A 99 -0.87 -24.26 -1.38
CA ALA A 99 -1.71 -25.40 -0.99
C ALA A 99 -1.87 -26.46 -2.07
N GLY A 100 -1.25 -26.30 -3.25
CA GLY A 100 -1.39 -27.20 -4.40
C GLY A 100 -2.73 -27.06 -5.16
N ILE A 101 -3.50 -25.99 -4.86
CA ILE A 101 -4.80 -25.72 -5.47
C ILE A 101 -4.58 -24.92 -6.76
N LEU A 102 -4.78 -25.56 -7.90
CA LEU A 102 -4.61 -24.96 -9.23
C LEU A 102 -5.94 -24.84 -10.00
N ASN A 103 -6.94 -25.63 -9.63
CA ASN A 103 -8.27 -25.69 -10.22
C ASN A 103 -9.31 -25.89 -9.13
N THR A 104 -10.59 -25.84 -9.46
CA THR A 104 -11.70 -26.19 -8.56
C THR A 104 -11.50 -27.58 -7.99
N CYS A 105 -11.53 -27.70 -6.68
CA CYS A 105 -11.33 -28.97 -5.98
C CYS A 105 -12.60 -29.84 -6.04
N PRO A 106 -12.49 -31.16 -6.28
CA PRO A 106 -13.63 -32.04 -6.26
C PRO A 106 -14.26 -32.19 -4.87
N GLU A 107 -13.42 -32.13 -3.82
CA GLU A 107 -13.81 -32.09 -2.42
C GLU A 107 -13.34 -30.77 -1.78
N ARG A 108 -14.00 -30.37 -0.68
CA ARG A 108 -13.67 -29.12 0.00
C ARG A 108 -12.32 -29.21 0.70
N VAL A 109 -11.39 -28.34 0.31
CA VAL A 109 -10.00 -28.32 0.82
C VAL A 109 -9.78 -27.12 1.75
N GLY A 110 -9.25 -27.38 2.94
CA GLY A 110 -8.90 -26.34 3.90
C GLY A 110 -7.55 -25.69 3.62
N VAL A 111 -7.50 -24.36 3.69
CA VAL A 111 -6.26 -23.59 3.60
C VAL A 111 -5.70 -23.35 5.00
N THR A 112 -4.40 -23.56 5.17
CA THR A 112 -3.71 -23.43 6.47
C THR A 112 -2.97 -22.11 6.61
N LYS A 113 -2.57 -21.79 7.85
CA LYS A 113 -1.72 -20.63 8.15
C LYS A 113 -0.38 -20.68 7.39
N ALA A 114 0.24 -21.85 7.28
CA ALA A 114 1.49 -22.03 6.56
C ALA A 114 1.34 -21.68 5.06
N HIS A 115 0.20 -22.05 4.44
CA HIS A 115 -0.09 -21.69 3.04
C HIS A 115 -0.25 -20.17 2.90
N CYS A 116 -0.87 -19.50 3.87
CA CYS A 116 -1.07 -18.06 3.86
C CYS A 116 0.26 -17.30 4.02
N GLU A 117 1.11 -17.72 4.95
CA GLU A 117 2.45 -17.14 5.17
C GLU A 117 3.35 -17.34 3.94
N SER A 118 3.34 -18.53 3.35
CA SER A 118 4.07 -18.81 2.10
C SER A 118 3.53 -17.95 0.94
N GLY A 119 2.22 -17.78 0.86
CA GLY A 119 1.58 -16.93 -0.14
C GLY A 119 2.03 -15.48 -0.04
N LEU A 120 2.10 -14.95 1.18
CA LEU A 120 2.57 -13.59 1.44
C LEU A 120 4.06 -13.42 1.09
N SER A 121 4.92 -14.37 1.47
CA SER A 121 6.34 -14.34 1.10
C SER A 121 6.53 -14.30 -0.41
N ARG A 122 5.82 -15.16 -1.14
CA ARG A 122 5.87 -15.17 -2.60
C ARG A 122 5.33 -13.89 -3.24
N TYR A 123 4.30 -13.28 -2.65
CA TYR A 123 3.83 -11.97 -3.09
C TYR A 123 4.94 -10.92 -3.02
N VAL A 124 5.68 -10.87 -1.89
CA VAL A 124 6.81 -9.93 -1.72
C VAL A 124 7.94 -10.22 -2.72
N GLU A 125 8.28 -11.49 -2.91
CA GLU A 125 9.34 -11.92 -3.84
C GLU A 125 9.03 -11.57 -5.30
N GLU A 126 7.74 -11.69 -5.69
CA GLU A 126 7.28 -11.47 -7.06
C GLU A 126 6.79 -10.02 -7.32
N CYS A 127 6.81 -9.15 -6.31
CA CYS A 127 6.53 -7.71 -6.52
C CYS A 127 7.46 -7.13 -7.58
N SER A 128 6.95 -6.13 -8.30
CA SER A 128 7.69 -5.48 -9.38
C SER A 128 9.02 -4.90 -8.88
N ASP A 129 10.04 -4.94 -9.74
CA ASP A 129 11.35 -4.39 -9.41
C ASP A 129 11.29 -2.89 -9.10
N SER A 130 10.32 -2.16 -9.66
CA SER A 130 10.10 -0.76 -9.34
C SER A 130 9.71 -0.55 -7.87
N ILE A 131 8.82 -1.38 -7.32
CA ILE A 131 8.44 -1.31 -5.90
C ILE A 131 9.62 -1.68 -5.02
N LYS A 132 10.35 -2.75 -5.37
CA LYS A 132 11.57 -3.17 -4.63
C LYS A 132 12.61 -2.06 -4.61
N LEU A 133 12.85 -1.42 -5.76
CA LEU A 133 13.80 -0.32 -5.88
C LEU A 133 13.42 0.88 -5.00
N VAL A 134 12.15 1.26 -4.95
CA VAL A 134 11.65 2.32 -4.04
C VAL A 134 11.99 1.98 -2.58
N PHE A 135 11.73 0.74 -2.16
CA PHE A 135 12.03 0.30 -0.79
C PHE A 135 13.52 0.21 -0.52
N ASP A 136 14.31 -0.29 -1.46
CA ASP A 136 15.76 -0.39 -1.30
C ASP A 136 16.40 1.01 -1.20
N ASN A 137 15.91 1.99 -1.95
CA ASN A 137 16.32 3.37 -1.82
C ASN A 137 15.88 3.99 -0.48
N ALA A 138 14.64 3.74 -0.07
CA ALA A 138 14.09 4.27 1.18
C ALA A 138 14.74 3.66 2.42
N LEU A 139 15.11 2.38 2.36
CA LEU A 139 15.74 1.63 3.46
C LEU A 139 17.28 1.70 3.43
N ARG A 140 17.87 2.37 2.43
CA ARG A 140 19.33 2.50 2.30
C ARG A 140 19.92 3.15 3.54
N ASP A 141 20.62 2.36 4.32
CA ASP A 141 21.28 2.79 5.55
C ASP A 141 22.64 3.41 5.20
N ARG A 142 22.72 4.73 5.20
CA ARG A 142 23.98 5.46 4.93
C ARG A 142 24.84 5.64 6.17
N ARG A 143 24.31 5.38 7.36
CA ARG A 143 25.03 5.48 8.65
C ARG A 143 24.50 4.43 9.62
N LYS A 144 25.36 3.60 10.16
CA LYS A 144 25.06 2.63 11.23
C LYS A 144 24.79 3.37 12.56
N SER A 145 23.60 3.95 12.69
CA SER A 145 23.13 4.55 13.95
C SER A 145 21.85 3.86 14.40
N LYS A 146 21.75 3.53 15.67
CA LYS A 146 20.58 2.85 16.28
C LYS A 146 19.25 3.53 15.92
N TYR A 147 19.24 4.84 15.79
CA TYR A 147 18.02 5.63 15.56
C TYR A 147 17.86 6.15 14.12
N GLN A 148 18.70 5.71 13.19
CA GLN A 148 18.60 6.09 11.77
C GLN A 148 18.07 4.93 10.92
N GLN A 149 16.98 4.31 11.37
CA GLN A 149 16.35 3.19 10.67
C GLN A 149 15.02 3.64 10.06
N PRO A 150 14.96 3.95 8.77
CA PRO A 150 13.72 4.30 8.07
C PRO A 150 12.63 3.23 8.22
N SER A 151 13.02 1.96 8.33
CA SER A 151 12.12 0.82 8.54
C SER A 151 11.20 0.97 9.76
N LEU A 152 11.65 1.65 10.83
CA LEU A 152 10.83 1.90 12.02
C LEU A 152 9.65 2.82 11.70
N ILE A 153 9.89 3.86 10.88
CA ILE A 153 8.86 4.81 10.47
C ILE A 153 7.87 4.15 9.53
N LEU A 154 8.39 3.46 8.49
CA LEU A 154 7.54 2.76 7.53
C LEU A 154 6.68 1.71 8.23
N TYR A 155 7.27 0.93 9.16
CA TYR A 155 6.52 -0.04 9.96
C TYR A 155 5.47 0.63 10.86
N ALA A 156 5.80 1.73 11.53
CA ALA A 156 4.84 2.46 12.35
C ALA A 156 3.65 2.95 11.52
N LEU A 157 3.90 3.44 10.30
CA LEU A 157 2.85 3.92 9.39
C LEU A 157 1.90 2.81 8.90
N THR A 158 2.33 1.55 8.89
CA THR A 158 1.43 0.44 8.51
C THR A 158 0.23 0.26 9.45
N PHE A 159 0.28 0.81 10.66
CA PHE A 159 -0.80 0.69 11.65
C PHE A 159 -1.87 1.80 11.54
N PHE A 160 -1.68 2.77 10.68
CA PHE A 160 -2.64 3.85 10.45
C PHE A 160 -3.40 3.60 9.14
N ASP A 161 -4.47 4.36 8.92
CA ASP A 161 -5.26 4.31 7.68
C ASP A 161 -4.47 4.85 6.45
N THR A 162 -5.11 4.93 5.31
CA THR A 162 -4.51 5.43 4.07
C THR A 162 -4.19 6.93 4.13
N HIS A 163 -4.87 7.68 5.00
CA HIS A 163 -4.61 9.11 5.22
C HIS A 163 -3.37 9.34 6.10
N GLY A 164 -2.81 8.27 6.66
CA GLY A 164 -1.57 8.32 7.44
C GLY A 164 -1.72 8.92 8.82
N ALA A 165 -0.63 9.47 9.36
CA ALA A 165 -0.57 9.92 10.75
C ALA A 165 0.26 11.19 10.93
N SER A 166 -0.05 11.93 12.00
CA SER A 166 0.77 13.06 12.45
C SER A 166 2.13 12.57 12.96
N ARG A 167 3.13 13.46 12.95
CA ARG A 167 4.46 13.17 13.51
C ARG A 167 4.37 12.63 14.94
N GLN A 168 3.49 13.19 15.77
CA GLN A 168 3.32 12.76 17.16
C GLN A 168 2.78 11.33 17.25
N ASN A 169 1.79 10.97 16.43
CA ASN A 169 1.22 9.64 16.41
C ASN A 169 2.26 8.59 15.94
N ILE A 170 3.06 8.93 14.92
CA ILE A 170 4.16 8.08 14.46
C ILE A 170 5.18 7.88 15.57
N LEU A 171 5.59 8.95 16.26
CA LEU A 171 6.52 8.89 17.38
C LEU A 171 5.99 8.00 18.51
N SER A 172 4.75 8.23 18.92
CA SER A 172 4.09 7.40 19.95
C SER A 172 4.07 5.93 19.56
N ARG A 173 3.80 5.63 18.30
CA ARG A 173 3.79 4.25 17.80
C ARG A 173 5.18 3.61 17.81
N ILE A 174 6.22 4.34 17.42
CA ILE A 174 7.61 3.86 17.48
C ILE A 174 8.02 3.60 18.93
N ARG A 175 7.67 4.50 19.86
CA ARG A 175 8.02 4.40 21.27
C ARG A 175 7.35 3.24 22.01
N LEU A 176 6.33 2.60 21.45
CA LEU A 176 5.84 1.33 21.99
C LEU A 176 6.88 0.20 21.89
N THR A 177 7.81 0.31 20.93
CA THR A 177 8.86 -0.70 20.71
C THR A 177 10.24 -0.19 21.15
N ASP A 178 10.55 1.08 20.93
CA ASP A 178 11.80 1.75 21.31
C ASP A 178 11.47 3.05 22.07
N LYS A 179 11.40 2.96 23.40
CA LYS A 179 10.95 4.05 24.29
C LYS A 179 11.81 5.31 24.16
N ASP A 180 13.10 5.14 23.87
CA ASP A 180 14.07 6.23 23.84
C ASP A 180 14.25 6.81 22.43
N PHE A 181 13.39 6.46 21.46
CA PHE A 181 13.52 6.95 20.09
C PHE A 181 13.43 8.49 20.05
N PRO A 182 14.48 9.20 19.53
CA PRO A 182 14.54 10.66 19.55
C PRO A 182 13.59 11.31 18.53
N GLU A 183 12.89 12.34 18.93
CA GLU A 183 12.02 13.12 18.03
C GLU A 183 12.82 13.80 16.91
N THR A 184 14.04 14.23 17.18
CA THR A 184 14.93 14.84 16.18
C THR A 184 15.27 13.87 15.06
N SER A 185 15.52 12.59 15.39
CA SER A 185 15.75 11.54 14.41
C SER A 185 14.51 11.29 13.56
N LEU A 186 13.32 11.27 14.17
CA LEU A 186 12.06 11.16 13.44
C LEU A 186 11.88 12.28 12.42
N LYS A 187 12.08 13.55 12.84
CA LYS A 187 11.95 14.71 11.96
C LYS A 187 12.88 14.61 10.74
N THR A 188 14.14 14.27 10.99
CA THR A 188 15.15 14.12 9.94
C THR A 188 14.78 12.99 8.95
N LEU A 189 14.36 11.83 9.47
CA LEU A 189 14.00 10.69 8.64
C LEU A 189 12.71 10.93 7.84
N LEU A 190 11.69 11.56 8.43
CA LEU A 190 10.47 11.91 7.71
C LEU A 190 10.76 12.86 6.54
N SER A 191 11.60 13.90 6.75
CA SER A 191 12.01 14.80 5.67
C SER A 191 12.76 14.08 4.55
N LYS A 192 13.57 13.07 4.89
CA LYS A 192 14.26 12.24 3.89
C LYS A 192 13.28 11.36 3.11
N LEU A 193 12.37 10.66 3.80
CA LEU A 193 11.43 9.73 3.16
C LEU A 193 10.42 10.41 2.22
N VAL A 194 10.23 11.72 2.35
CA VAL A 194 9.43 12.55 1.42
C VAL A 194 10.28 13.09 0.25
N SER A 195 11.60 12.94 0.27
CA SER A 195 12.47 13.50 -0.76
C SER A 195 12.67 12.54 -1.94
N VAL A 196 12.97 13.09 -3.11
CA VAL A 196 13.29 12.35 -4.35
C VAL A 196 14.46 11.37 -4.13
N GLU A 197 15.43 11.74 -3.28
CA GLU A 197 16.59 10.88 -2.97
C GLU A 197 16.21 9.55 -2.31
N TYR A 198 15.08 9.51 -1.60
CA TYR A 198 14.49 8.33 -0.97
C TYR A 198 13.25 7.83 -1.73
N SER A 199 13.18 8.16 -3.03
CA SER A 199 12.11 7.75 -3.96
C SER A 199 10.72 8.21 -3.54
N GLU A 200 10.61 9.29 -2.73
CA GLU A 200 9.33 9.86 -2.29
C GLU A 200 8.34 8.80 -1.78
N ILE A 201 8.86 7.80 -1.03
CA ILE A 201 8.03 6.68 -0.54
C ILE A 201 6.90 7.15 0.38
N LEU A 202 7.10 8.30 1.04
CA LEU A 202 6.08 9.00 1.82
C LEU A 202 5.75 10.34 1.17
N ARG A 203 4.54 10.81 1.45
CA ARG A 203 4.09 12.17 1.17
C ARG A 203 3.69 12.88 2.46
N TYR A 204 3.75 14.20 2.45
CA TYR A 204 3.29 15.05 3.53
C TYR A 204 2.12 15.92 3.05
N ASP A 205 0.99 15.80 3.70
CA ASP A 205 -0.15 16.69 3.49
C ASP A 205 -0.09 17.85 4.48
N ALA A 206 0.13 19.06 3.97
CA ALA A 206 0.24 20.27 4.78
C ALA A 206 -1.10 20.67 5.42
N ASN A 207 -2.26 20.32 4.82
CA ASN A 207 -3.57 20.68 5.34
C ASN A 207 -3.92 19.87 6.59
N SER A 208 -3.62 18.58 6.59
CA SER A 208 -3.88 17.69 7.72
C SER A 208 -2.67 17.49 8.63
N ALA A 209 -1.50 18.02 8.26
CA ALA A 209 -0.20 17.80 8.92
C ALA A 209 0.13 16.31 9.12
N LYS A 210 -0.22 15.47 8.16
CA LYS A 210 -0.02 14.02 8.20
C LYS A 210 1.00 13.55 7.18
N TYR A 211 1.67 12.45 7.54
CA TYR A 211 2.53 11.67 6.66
C TYR A 211 1.82 10.37 6.30
N SER A 212 1.82 10.00 5.02
CA SER A 212 1.25 8.76 4.53
C SER A 212 2.17 8.12 3.48
N PHE A 213 1.96 6.85 3.15
CA PHE A 213 2.61 6.29 1.97
C PHE A 213 2.15 7.04 0.71
N ALA A 214 3.07 7.28 -0.21
CA ALA A 214 2.76 7.98 -1.46
C ALA A 214 1.82 7.16 -2.36
N ASP A 215 1.86 5.84 -2.22
CA ASP A 215 1.00 4.90 -2.95
C ASP A 215 0.47 3.83 -1.97
N PRO A 216 -0.83 3.47 -2.01
CA PRO A 216 -1.38 2.36 -1.22
C PRO A 216 -0.65 1.02 -1.42
N VAL A 217 -0.09 0.78 -2.62
CA VAL A 217 0.73 -0.40 -2.92
C VAL A 217 1.99 -0.43 -2.06
N TYR A 218 2.62 0.71 -1.81
CA TYR A 218 3.79 0.76 -0.92
C TYR A 218 3.43 0.37 0.51
N LYS A 219 2.26 0.78 1.00
CA LYS A 219 1.80 0.35 2.33
C LYS A 219 1.56 -1.16 2.37
N ALA A 220 0.87 -1.74 1.39
CA ALA A 220 0.63 -3.17 1.30
C ALA A 220 1.96 -3.96 1.28
N TYR A 221 2.93 -3.52 0.48
CA TYR A 221 4.26 -4.12 0.41
C TYR A 221 5.04 -3.98 1.74
N ALA A 222 4.99 -2.80 2.37
CA ALA A 222 5.61 -2.58 3.69
C ALA A 222 5.05 -3.53 4.75
N MET A 223 3.73 -3.72 4.77
CA MET A 223 3.05 -4.64 5.68
C MET A 223 3.52 -6.08 5.48
N ALA A 224 3.68 -6.51 4.24
CA ALA A 224 4.14 -7.83 3.91
C ALA A 224 5.63 -8.03 4.27
N ARG A 225 6.50 -7.12 3.80
CA ARG A 225 7.96 -7.22 3.96
C ARG A 225 8.41 -7.01 5.41
N LEU A 226 8.03 -5.90 6.04
CA LEU A 226 8.58 -5.51 7.35
C LEU A 226 8.05 -6.34 8.52
N LYS A 227 6.87 -6.91 8.38
CA LYS A 227 6.31 -7.84 9.37
C LYS A 227 7.05 -9.16 9.37
N HIS A 228 7.42 -9.65 8.17
CA HIS A 228 8.16 -10.90 8.00
C HIS A 228 9.59 -10.80 8.57
N GLU A 229 10.30 -9.71 8.30
CA GLU A 229 11.67 -9.48 8.81
C GLU A 229 11.71 -9.46 10.34
N ARG A 230 10.71 -8.90 11.02
CA ARG A 230 10.64 -8.87 12.50
C ARG A 230 10.24 -10.20 13.12
N ALA A 231 9.40 -10.99 12.45
CA ALA A 231 9.05 -12.33 12.92
C ALA A 231 10.24 -13.31 12.78
N GLY A 232 11.09 -13.15 11.76
CA GLY A 232 12.32 -13.94 11.56
C GLY A 232 13.47 -13.55 12.50
N GLY A 233 13.59 -12.26 12.83
CA GLY A 233 14.64 -11.75 13.71
C GLY A 233 14.53 -12.17 15.19
N SER A 234 13.37 -12.61 15.63
CA SER A 234 13.15 -13.11 17.00
C SER A 234 13.63 -14.56 17.24
N LYS A 235 14.16 -15.23 16.21
CA LYS A 235 14.66 -16.63 16.30
C LYS A 235 16.19 -16.74 16.32
N GLN A 236 16.93 -15.63 16.36
CA GLN A 236 18.39 -15.61 16.44
C GLN A 236 18.90 -14.78 17.64
N GLY A 237 18.31 -14.98 18.78
CA GLY A 237 18.76 -14.40 20.05
C GLY A 237 18.77 -15.46 21.13
#